data_2daed655f6ae27a8ab0e7be59a074e91
#
_entry.id   2daed655f6ae27a8ab0e7be59a074e91
#
_cell.length_a   1.000
_cell.length_b   1.000
_cell.length_c   1.000
_cell.angle_alpha   90.00
_cell.angle_beta   90.00
_cell.angle_gamma   90.00
#
_symmetry.space_group_name_H-M   'P 1'
#
loop_
_entity.id
_entity.type
_entity.pdbx_description
1 polymer ?
#
loop_
_entity_poly.entity_id
_entity_poly.type
_entity_poly.pdbx_seq_one_letter_code
_entity_poly.pdbx_strand_id
1 'polypeptide(L)'
;MNRLADKIKNKQFVITGELNPPKGIDLESLFKKAEGLKGCVDAINLTDSAGSNMSMAPIAVAKLMEDKGTESILQVTCRDRNRIAIQSELLGASALGISNILCMSGDPPSGGDHPDSKPVFDIDAVQLLNVIDSLNAGSDMSGNKLNESTDLFAGAVVNPGSEDLDKELARMEQKIEAGASFFQSQGIFDVKLFEKFMESANRFNVPVLAGIIVVKSANMARYLNSNLPGVTVPDEIINDLESSKDRVESSVKIAGRIIRDVSSLCSGVHIMAIGWESRIPRIVSEAGLTE
;
A
#
# COMPACT_ATOMS: atom_id res chain seq x y z
N MET A 1 18.65 9.02 -1.70
CA MET A 1 18.10 9.67 -0.48
C MET A 1 16.66 9.20 -0.38
N ASN A 2 16.30 8.48 0.66
CA ASN A 2 14.94 7.91 0.83
C ASN A 2 14.04 8.96 1.50
N ARG A 3 13.31 9.74 0.69
CA ARG A 3 12.45 10.84 1.16
C ARG A 3 11.29 10.35 2.03
N LEU A 4 10.70 9.21 1.68
CA LEU A 4 9.62 8.59 2.46
C LEU A 4 10.09 8.21 3.87
N ALA A 5 11.21 7.47 3.96
CA ALA A 5 11.79 7.08 5.24
C ALA A 5 12.19 8.30 6.08
N ASP A 6 12.76 9.34 5.47
CA ASP A 6 13.14 10.58 6.15
C ASP A 6 11.90 11.32 6.68
N LYS A 7 10.82 11.44 5.91
CA LYS A 7 9.56 12.05 6.37
C LYS A 7 8.95 11.27 7.53
N ILE A 8 8.90 9.95 7.42
CA ILE A 8 8.37 9.07 8.47
C ILE A 8 9.19 9.21 9.76
N LYS A 9 10.52 9.16 9.67
CA LYS A 9 11.43 9.34 10.82
C LYS A 9 11.27 10.72 11.48
N ASN A 10 11.03 11.76 10.68
CA ASN A 10 10.80 13.12 11.16
C ASN A 10 9.35 13.38 11.60
N LYS A 11 8.50 12.35 11.65
CA LYS A 11 7.08 12.44 12.04
C LYS A 11 6.29 13.46 11.20
N GLN A 12 6.66 13.61 9.93
CA GLN A 12 5.93 14.43 8.98
C GLN A 12 4.75 13.62 8.43
N PHE A 13 3.63 14.28 8.16
CA PHE A 13 2.48 13.62 7.55
C PHE A 13 2.81 13.18 6.13
N VAL A 14 2.52 11.93 5.79
CA VAL A 14 2.89 11.31 4.52
C VAL A 14 1.65 11.06 3.67
N ILE A 15 1.74 11.37 2.38
CA ILE A 15 0.70 11.05 1.39
C ILE A 15 1.31 10.11 0.36
N THR A 16 0.74 8.92 0.20
CA THR A 16 1.13 7.98 -0.86
C THR A 16 -0.04 7.71 -1.80
N GLY A 17 0.27 7.53 -3.08
CA GLY A 17 -0.69 7.08 -4.08
C GLY A 17 -0.40 5.64 -4.48
N GLU A 18 -1.24 5.10 -5.38
CA GLU A 18 -1.05 3.76 -5.93
C GLU A 18 -1.23 3.75 -7.44
N LEU A 19 -0.35 3.05 -8.15
CA LEU A 19 -0.46 2.77 -9.58
C LEU A 19 -0.29 1.27 -9.84
N ASN A 20 -1.14 0.75 -10.72
CA ASN A 20 -1.00 -0.61 -11.21
C ASN A 20 -0.08 -0.64 -12.43
N PRO A 21 0.99 -1.46 -12.43
CA PRO A 21 1.74 -1.75 -13.65
C PRO A 21 0.81 -2.25 -14.76
N PRO A 22 1.08 -1.91 -16.03
CA PRO A 22 0.21 -2.31 -17.13
C PRO A 22 0.29 -3.81 -17.41
N LYS A 23 -0.73 -4.32 -18.10
CA LYS A 23 -0.77 -5.71 -18.61
C LYS A 23 0.03 -5.90 -19.90
N GLY A 24 0.83 -4.96 -20.29
CA GLY A 24 1.69 -4.96 -21.47
C GLY A 24 2.91 -4.13 -21.25
N ILE A 25 3.58 -3.69 -22.32
CA ILE A 25 4.84 -2.95 -22.26
C ILE A 25 4.69 -1.44 -22.46
N ASP A 26 3.47 -0.96 -22.75
CA ASP A 26 3.22 0.48 -22.90
C ASP A 26 3.06 1.15 -21.54
N LEU A 27 3.98 2.04 -21.21
CA LEU A 27 4.05 2.78 -19.96
C LEU A 27 3.62 4.25 -20.08
N GLU A 28 3.21 4.72 -21.25
CA GLU A 28 2.90 6.13 -21.48
C GLU A 28 1.80 6.63 -20.53
N SER A 29 0.69 5.86 -20.45
CA SER A 29 -0.43 6.19 -19.57
C SER A 29 -0.03 6.17 -18.09
N LEU A 30 0.80 5.21 -17.67
CA LEU A 30 1.28 5.12 -16.29
C LEU A 30 2.17 6.33 -15.93
N PHE A 31 3.12 6.68 -16.79
CA PHE A 31 3.99 7.83 -16.54
C PHE A 31 3.22 9.16 -16.54
N LYS A 32 2.22 9.30 -17.40
CA LYS A 32 1.33 10.49 -17.38
C LYS A 32 0.59 10.60 -16.04
N LYS A 33 0.11 9.49 -15.48
CA LYS A 33 -0.52 9.46 -14.16
C LYS A 33 0.49 9.83 -13.06
N ALA A 34 1.67 9.21 -13.06
CA ALA A 34 2.73 9.49 -12.11
C ALA A 34 3.16 10.96 -12.12
N GLU A 35 3.32 11.56 -13.32
CA GLU A 35 3.63 12.98 -13.46
C GLU A 35 2.54 13.88 -12.87
N GLY A 36 1.27 13.51 -13.06
CA GLY A 36 0.13 14.23 -12.46
C GLY A 36 0.05 14.14 -10.93
N LEU A 37 0.82 13.26 -10.31
CA LEU A 37 0.89 13.09 -8.85
C LEU A 37 2.11 13.78 -8.22
N LYS A 38 3.08 14.24 -9.00
CA LYS A 38 4.26 14.95 -8.49
C LYS A 38 3.89 16.18 -7.69
N GLY A 39 4.52 16.34 -6.53
CA GLY A 39 4.23 17.41 -5.59
C GLY A 39 2.94 17.23 -4.79
N CYS A 40 2.13 16.23 -5.11
CA CYS A 40 0.91 15.91 -4.39
C CYS A 40 1.06 14.68 -3.48
N VAL A 41 1.91 13.74 -3.85
CA VAL A 41 2.23 12.56 -3.07
C VAL A 41 3.74 12.45 -2.84
N ASP A 42 4.12 11.82 -1.73
CA ASP A 42 5.52 11.63 -1.34
C ASP A 42 6.14 10.42 -2.03
N ALA A 43 5.37 9.36 -2.21
CA ALA A 43 5.77 8.16 -2.92
C ALA A 43 4.56 7.48 -3.58
N ILE A 44 4.82 6.60 -4.54
CA ILE A 44 3.78 5.87 -5.28
C ILE A 44 4.00 4.37 -5.11
N ASN A 45 3.00 3.68 -4.54
CA ASN A 45 2.95 2.22 -4.50
C ASN A 45 2.80 1.66 -5.91
N LEU A 46 3.57 0.64 -6.22
CA LEU A 46 3.47 -0.15 -7.44
C LEU A 46 3.01 -1.55 -7.10
N THR A 47 1.80 -1.90 -7.52
CA THR A 47 1.16 -3.16 -7.13
C THR A 47 1.83 -4.37 -7.77
N ASP A 48 1.89 -5.47 -7.03
CA ASP A 48 2.43 -6.75 -7.46
C ASP A 48 1.28 -7.68 -7.88
N SER A 49 0.82 -7.52 -9.13
CA SER A 49 -0.31 -8.26 -9.69
C SER A 49 -1.57 -8.22 -8.80
N ALA A 50 -2.06 -7.00 -8.54
CA ALA A 50 -3.20 -6.75 -7.65
C ALA A 50 -4.42 -7.63 -8.00
N GLY A 51 -5.05 -8.19 -6.96
CA GLY A 51 -6.17 -9.13 -7.13
C GLY A 51 -5.81 -10.37 -7.92
N SER A 52 -4.53 -10.76 -7.94
CA SER A 52 -4.01 -11.90 -8.72
C SER A 52 -4.19 -11.76 -10.24
N ASN A 53 -4.27 -10.53 -10.74
CA ASN A 53 -4.30 -10.25 -12.18
C ASN A 53 -2.88 -9.99 -12.69
N MET A 54 -2.47 -10.74 -13.72
CA MET A 54 -1.14 -10.61 -14.31
C MET A 54 -0.88 -9.19 -14.82
N SER A 55 0.24 -8.63 -14.43
CA SER A 55 0.73 -7.33 -14.90
C SER A 55 2.26 -7.35 -15.05
N MET A 56 2.81 -6.27 -15.60
CA MET A 56 4.27 -6.09 -15.66
C MET A 56 4.88 -6.16 -14.26
N ALA A 57 6.06 -6.77 -14.12
CA ALA A 57 6.78 -6.84 -12.85
C ALA A 57 7.00 -5.44 -12.25
N PRO A 58 6.54 -5.18 -11.00
CA PRO A 58 6.58 -3.85 -10.42
C PRO A 58 7.99 -3.29 -10.25
N ILE A 59 8.99 -4.13 -10.08
CA ILE A 59 10.40 -3.72 -10.00
C ILE A 59 10.89 -2.99 -11.26
N ALA A 60 10.43 -3.42 -12.44
CA ALA A 60 10.78 -2.76 -13.70
C ALA A 60 10.17 -1.34 -13.77
N VAL A 61 8.91 -1.21 -13.37
CA VAL A 61 8.22 0.08 -13.33
C VAL A 61 8.84 0.99 -12.26
N ALA A 62 9.16 0.45 -11.08
CA ALA A 62 9.80 1.17 -9.99
C ALA A 62 11.11 1.81 -10.47
N LYS A 63 11.99 1.03 -11.09
CA LYS A 63 13.26 1.56 -11.63
C LYS A 63 13.04 2.71 -12.61
N LEU A 64 12.11 2.53 -13.55
CA LEU A 64 11.83 3.56 -14.54
C LEU A 64 11.20 4.83 -13.93
N MET A 65 10.48 4.71 -12.82
CA MET A 65 9.93 5.84 -12.07
C MET A 65 11.01 6.57 -11.26
N GLU A 66 11.89 5.81 -10.57
CA GLU A 66 13.04 6.39 -9.85
C GLU A 66 13.95 7.19 -10.81
N ASP A 67 14.21 6.68 -12.03
CA ASP A 67 14.99 7.39 -13.06
C ASP A 67 14.33 8.71 -13.51
N LYS A 68 13.01 8.85 -13.30
CA LYS A 68 12.25 10.08 -13.56
C LYS A 68 12.09 10.95 -12.30
N GLY A 69 12.73 10.57 -11.20
CA GLY A 69 12.68 11.32 -9.93
C GLY A 69 11.36 11.16 -9.16
N THR A 70 10.60 10.10 -9.43
CA THR A 70 9.39 9.75 -8.66
C THR A 70 9.73 8.61 -7.73
N GLU A 71 9.61 8.85 -6.42
CA GLU A 71 9.87 7.84 -5.40
C GLU A 71 8.80 6.75 -5.40
N SER A 72 9.23 5.49 -5.38
CA SER A 72 8.35 4.33 -5.44
C SER A 72 8.33 3.55 -4.12
N ILE A 73 7.21 2.86 -3.87
CA ILE A 73 7.10 1.79 -2.88
C ILE A 73 6.82 0.50 -3.67
N LEU A 74 7.80 -0.38 -3.70
CA LEU A 74 7.67 -1.67 -4.37
C LEU A 74 6.83 -2.61 -3.51
N GLN A 75 5.65 -2.99 -3.98
CA GLN A 75 4.88 -4.05 -3.34
C GLN A 75 5.48 -5.41 -3.69
N VAL A 76 5.64 -6.26 -2.70
CA VAL A 76 6.19 -7.62 -2.84
C VAL A 76 5.25 -8.60 -2.17
N THR A 77 4.67 -9.52 -2.97
CA THR A 77 3.82 -10.60 -2.47
C THR A 77 4.59 -11.90 -2.34
N CYS A 78 4.14 -12.76 -1.42
CA CYS A 78 4.67 -14.11 -1.25
C CYS A 78 3.99 -15.15 -2.17
N ARG A 79 3.00 -14.71 -2.96
CA ARG A 79 2.13 -15.58 -3.75
C ARG A 79 2.86 -16.33 -4.86
N ASP A 80 3.66 -15.61 -5.66
CA ASP A 80 4.15 -16.12 -6.95
C ASP A 80 5.61 -16.57 -6.92
N ARG A 81 6.33 -16.31 -5.83
CA ARG A 81 7.78 -16.51 -5.71
C ARG A 81 8.16 -17.28 -4.45
N ASN A 82 9.12 -18.18 -4.59
CA ASN A 82 9.73 -18.82 -3.42
C ASN A 82 10.80 -17.90 -2.80
N ARG A 83 11.31 -18.31 -1.62
CA ARG A 83 12.31 -17.53 -0.85
C ARG A 83 13.60 -17.21 -1.62
N ILE A 84 14.01 -18.05 -2.59
CA ILE A 84 15.19 -17.76 -3.43
C ILE A 84 14.87 -16.59 -4.38
N ALA A 85 13.75 -16.67 -5.08
CA ALA A 85 13.33 -15.64 -6.02
C ALA A 85 13.04 -14.31 -5.32
N ILE A 86 12.41 -14.33 -4.13
CA ILE A 86 12.15 -13.13 -3.32
C ILE A 86 13.46 -12.45 -2.91
N GLN A 87 14.43 -13.20 -2.38
CA GLN A 87 15.73 -12.63 -2.00
C GLN A 87 16.47 -12.05 -3.21
N SER A 88 16.47 -12.76 -4.34
CA SER A 88 17.06 -12.27 -5.59
C SER A 88 16.43 -10.96 -6.06
N GLU A 89 15.10 -10.85 -5.97
CA GLU A 89 14.37 -9.63 -6.36
C GLU A 89 14.67 -8.47 -5.42
N LEU A 90 14.74 -8.70 -4.10
CA LEU A 90 15.06 -7.67 -3.10
C LEU A 90 16.50 -7.15 -3.26
N LEU A 91 17.47 -8.04 -3.52
CA LEU A 91 18.84 -7.64 -3.86
C LEU A 91 18.87 -6.82 -5.16
N GLY A 92 18.10 -7.27 -6.18
CA GLY A 92 17.97 -6.54 -7.44
C GLY A 92 17.32 -5.16 -7.24
N ALA A 93 16.28 -5.05 -6.43
CA ALA A 93 15.64 -3.78 -6.09
C ALA A 93 16.63 -2.81 -5.43
N SER A 94 17.37 -3.28 -4.42
CA SER A 94 18.40 -2.50 -3.74
C SER A 94 19.50 -2.03 -4.70
N ALA A 95 20.01 -2.91 -5.57
CA ALA A 95 21.02 -2.58 -6.59
C ALA A 95 20.51 -1.56 -7.63
N LEU A 96 19.21 -1.53 -7.90
CA LEU A 96 18.56 -0.56 -8.79
C LEU A 96 18.22 0.78 -8.10
N GLY A 97 18.50 0.90 -6.80
CA GLY A 97 18.21 2.10 -6.00
C GLY A 97 16.78 2.18 -5.46
N ILE A 98 16.03 1.10 -5.54
CA ILE A 98 14.67 0.98 -4.97
C ILE A 98 14.83 0.55 -3.51
N SER A 99 14.41 1.40 -2.56
CA SER A 99 14.61 1.15 -1.14
C SER A 99 13.32 0.92 -0.36
N ASN A 100 12.18 1.44 -0.82
CA ASN A 100 10.91 1.27 -0.08
C ASN A 100 10.20 0.00 -0.54
N ILE A 101 9.92 -0.90 0.40
CA ILE A 101 9.25 -2.18 0.15
C ILE A 101 7.97 -2.26 0.99
N LEU A 102 6.86 -2.68 0.38
CA LEU A 102 5.65 -3.05 1.12
C LEU A 102 5.45 -4.56 1.05
N CYS A 103 5.55 -5.21 2.21
CA CYS A 103 5.47 -6.66 2.36
C CYS A 103 4.02 -7.13 2.50
N MET A 104 3.61 -8.05 1.65
CA MET A 104 2.26 -8.62 1.66
C MET A 104 2.27 -10.13 1.42
N SER A 105 1.22 -10.82 1.89
CA SER A 105 1.04 -12.24 1.54
C SER A 105 0.60 -12.41 0.08
N GLY A 106 -0.27 -11.54 -0.41
CA GLY A 106 -0.91 -11.61 -1.72
C GLY A 106 -2.22 -12.40 -1.69
N ASP A 107 -3.14 -12.06 -2.62
CA ASP A 107 -4.42 -12.76 -2.77
C ASP A 107 -4.22 -14.12 -3.47
N PRO A 108 -5.08 -15.11 -3.20
CA PRO A 108 -4.98 -16.41 -3.87
C PRO A 108 -5.26 -16.28 -5.39
N PRO A 109 -4.56 -17.06 -6.25
CA PRO A 109 -4.72 -17.00 -7.70
C PRO A 109 -6.15 -17.27 -8.20
N SER A 110 -6.92 -18.03 -7.44
CA SER A 110 -8.31 -18.39 -7.79
C SER A 110 -9.24 -17.19 -8.01
N GLY A 111 -8.90 -16.01 -7.48
CA GLY A 111 -9.65 -14.77 -7.69
C GLY A 111 -9.21 -13.94 -8.89
N GLY A 112 -8.10 -14.30 -9.55
CA GLY A 112 -7.47 -13.54 -10.61
C GLY A 112 -7.77 -14.05 -12.03
N ASP A 113 -7.01 -13.54 -12.99
CA ASP A 113 -7.17 -13.86 -14.42
C ASP A 113 -6.45 -15.15 -14.86
N HIS A 114 -5.68 -15.78 -13.94
CA HIS A 114 -5.04 -17.08 -14.11
C HIS A 114 -5.40 -18.01 -12.94
N PRO A 115 -6.66 -18.42 -12.79
CA PRO A 115 -7.14 -19.12 -11.57
C PRO A 115 -6.49 -20.49 -11.37
N ASP A 116 -5.96 -21.10 -12.44
CA ASP A 116 -5.27 -22.41 -12.41
C ASP A 116 -3.78 -22.31 -12.09
N SER A 117 -3.24 -21.09 -11.92
CA SER A 117 -1.84 -20.92 -11.55
C SER A 117 -1.60 -21.47 -10.15
N LYS A 118 -0.43 -22.11 -9.96
CA LYS A 118 -0.06 -22.69 -8.66
C LYS A 118 0.53 -21.61 -7.76
N PRO A 119 -0.10 -21.30 -6.61
CA PRO A 119 0.50 -20.41 -5.64
C PRO A 119 1.73 -21.05 -5.01
N VAL A 120 2.71 -20.23 -4.67
CA VAL A 120 3.95 -20.69 -4.02
C VAL A 120 3.83 -20.56 -2.51
N PHE A 121 3.58 -19.36 -1.98
CA PHE A 121 3.45 -19.09 -0.54
C PHE A 121 4.50 -19.86 0.31
N ASP A 122 5.77 -19.91 -0.17
CA ASP A 122 6.88 -20.56 0.54
C ASP A 122 7.20 -19.86 1.87
N ILE A 123 6.94 -18.57 1.92
CA ILE A 123 7.04 -17.73 3.11
C ILE A 123 5.79 -16.84 3.21
N ASP A 124 5.52 -16.33 4.40
CA ASP A 124 4.46 -15.34 4.65
C ASP A 124 5.04 -13.92 4.80
N ALA A 125 4.14 -12.92 5.00
CA ALA A 125 4.55 -11.53 5.10
C ALA A 125 5.46 -11.23 6.32
N VAL A 126 5.35 -11.96 7.43
CA VAL A 126 6.26 -11.83 8.59
C VAL A 126 7.63 -12.38 8.24
N GLN A 127 7.67 -13.54 7.61
CA GLN A 127 8.92 -14.13 7.14
C GLN A 127 9.59 -13.26 6.07
N LEU A 128 8.81 -12.61 5.18
CA LEU A 128 9.34 -11.67 4.19
C LEU A 128 10.00 -10.45 4.85
N LEU A 129 9.44 -9.92 5.94
CA LEU A 129 10.07 -8.86 6.73
C LEU A 129 11.39 -9.34 7.34
N ASN A 130 11.43 -10.55 7.93
CA ASN A 130 12.67 -11.14 8.45
C ASN A 130 13.73 -11.35 7.35
N VAL A 131 13.30 -11.65 6.10
CA VAL A 131 14.23 -11.69 4.94
C VAL A 131 14.89 -10.33 4.74
N ILE A 132 14.10 -9.26 4.72
CA ILE A 132 14.62 -7.90 4.52
C ILE A 132 15.56 -7.51 5.65
N ASP A 133 15.19 -7.80 6.90
CA ASP A 133 16.06 -7.54 8.06
C ASP A 133 17.40 -8.28 7.94
N SER A 134 17.38 -9.56 7.54
CA SER A 134 18.59 -10.35 7.31
C SER A 134 19.46 -9.77 6.19
N LEU A 135 18.87 -9.36 5.07
CA LEU A 135 19.60 -8.74 3.95
C LEU A 135 20.21 -7.39 4.36
N ASN A 136 19.50 -6.59 5.14
CA ASN A 136 20.01 -5.34 5.72
C ASN A 136 21.13 -5.58 6.73
N ALA A 137 21.11 -6.73 7.44
CA ALA A 137 22.20 -7.17 8.30
C ALA A 137 23.38 -7.80 7.56
N GLY A 138 23.30 -7.97 6.23
CA GLY A 138 24.38 -8.50 5.39
C GLY A 138 24.42 -10.01 5.28
N SER A 139 23.30 -10.72 5.49
CA SER A 139 23.19 -12.17 5.31
C SER A 139 21.91 -12.57 4.59
N ASP A 140 21.92 -13.72 3.92
CA ASP A 140 20.72 -14.35 3.38
C ASP A 140 19.93 -15.13 4.46
N MET A 141 18.77 -15.66 4.09
CA MET A 141 17.93 -16.47 5.01
C MET A 141 18.62 -17.74 5.54
N SER A 142 19.68 -18.22 4.90
CA SER A 142 20.45 -19.40 5.32
C SER A 142 21.67 -19.03 6.16
N GLY A 143 21.88 -17.73 6.43
CA GLY A 143 23.02 -17.23 7.21
C GLY A 143 24.30 -17.04 6.38
N ASN A 144 24.25 -17.21 5.06
CA ASN A 144 25.42 -16.96 4.22
C ASN A 144 25.65 -15.44 4.09
N LYS A 145 26.92 -15.03 4.25
CA LYS A 145 27.31 -13.62 4.17
C LYS A 145 27.15 -13.06 2.75
N LEU A 146 26.56 -11.88 2.64
CA LEU A 146 26.50 -11.10 1.42
C LEU A 146 27.83 -10.34 1.21
N ASN A 147 28.14 -9.95 -0.03
CA ASN A 147 29.29 -9.09 -0.34
C ASN A 147 29.05 -7.65 0.12
N GLU A 148 27.78 -7.21 0.16
CA GLU A 148 27.33 -5.90 0.65
C GLU A 148 25.91 -6.04 1.20
N SER A 149 25.59 -5.33 2.29
CA SER A 149 24.26 -5.29 2.88
C SER A 149 23.32 -4.41 2.07
N THR A 150 22.01 -4.64 2.20
CA THR A 150 20.99 -3.74 1.66
C THR A 150 20.66 -2.62 2.67
N ASP A 151 19.91 -1.60 2.21
CA ASP A 151 19.31 -0.57 3.05
C ASP A 151 17.83 -0.41 2.63
N LEU A 152 17.06 -1.48 2.83
CA LEU A 152 15.65 -1.55 2.47
C LEU A 152 14.77 -1.06 3.62
N PHE A 153 13.87 -0.13 3.33
CA PHE A 153 12.89 0.40 4.27
C PHE A 153 11.57 -0.35 4.10
N ALA A 154 11.29 -1.27 5.02
CA ALA A 154 10.18 -2.20 4.91
C ALA A 154 8.93 -1.71 5.63
N GLY A 155 7.81 -1.71 4.93
CA GLY A 155 6.46 -1.57 5.48
C GLY A 155 5.66 -2.85 5.36
N ALA A 156 4.53 -2.89 6.04
CA ALA A 156 3.57 -3.99 5.98
C ALA A 156 2.13 -3.47 5.95
N VAL A 157 1.18 -4.36 5.75
CA VAL A 157 -0.24 -4.03 5.76
C VAL A 157 -0.90 -4.39 7.09
N VAL A 158 -1.96 -3.68 7.44
CA VAL A 158 -2.80 -3.92 8.62
C VAL A 158 -4.27 -3.71 8.28
N ASN A 159 -5.17 -4.44 8.96
CA ASN A 159 -6.60 -4.35 8.70
C ASN A 159 -7.37 -3.89 9.95
N PRO A 160 -7.62 -2.57 10.10
CA PRO A 160 -8.37 -2.03 11.24
C PRO A 160 -9.81 -2.53 11.36
N GLY A 161 -10.39 -2.99 10.25
CA GLY A 161 -11.73 -3.57 10.20
C GLY A 161 -11.78 -5.09 10.38
N SER A 162 -10.69 -5.71 10.86
CA SER A 162 -10.69 -7.14 11.18
C SER A 162 -11.77 -7.48 12.23
N GLU A 163 -12.48 -8.60 12.03
CA GLU A 163 -13.46 -9.11 12.99
C GLU A 163 -12.81 -9.46 14.34
N ASP A 164 -11.52 -9.82 14.32
CA ASP A 164 -10.73 -10.14 15.51
C ASP A 164 -9.59 -9.12 15.63
N LEU A 165 -9.85 -8.03 16.35
CA LEU A 165 -8.91 -6.94 16.56
C LEU A 165 -7.67 -7.40 17.33
N ASP A 166 -7.83 -8.26 18.34
CA ASP A 166 -6.69 -8.72 19.14
C ASP A 166 -5.73 -9.57 18.32
N LYS A 167 -6.27 -10.41 17.45
CA LYS A 167 -5.47 -11.19 16.51
C LYS A 167 -4.74 -10.30 15.49
N GLU A 168 -5.41 -9.26 14.98
CA GLU A 168 -4.78 -8.31 14.05
C GLU A 168 -3.65 -7.52 14.73
N LEU A 169 -3.85 -7.06 15.97
CA LEU A 169 -2.82 -6.38 16.75
C LEU A 169 -1.65 -7.31 17.09
N ALA A 170 -1.90 -8.56 17.44
CA ALA A 170 -0.86 -9.55 17.65
C ALA A 170 -0.05 -9.81 16.37
N ARG A 171 -0.75 -9.83 15.20
CA ARG A 171 -0.07 -9.96 13.90
C ARG A 171 0.72 -8.71 13.53
N MET A 172 0.23 -7.52 13.87
CA MET A 172 0.96 -6.26 13.73
C MET A 172 2.24 -6.28 14.56
N GLU A 173 2.17 -6.73 15.82
CA GLU A 173 3.34 -6.86 16.71
C GLU A 173 4.39 -7.79 16.12
N GLN A 174 4.01 -8.99 15.64
CA GLN A 174 4.91 -9.91 14.95
C GLN A 174 5.61 -9.27 13.73
N LYS A 175 4.88 -8.45 12.96
CA LYS A 175 5.45 -7.73 11.81
C LYS A 175 6.46 -6.66 12.26
N ILE A 176 6.21 -5.98 13.39
CA ILE A 176 7.13 -5.00 13.97
C ILE A 176 8.41 -5.69 14.45
N GLU A 177 8.29 -6.78 15.19
CA GLU A 177 9.42 -7.60 15.63
C GLU A 177 10.25 -8.13 14.45
N ALA A 178 9.60 -8.39 13.31
CA ALA A 178 10.23 -8.82 12.07
C ALA A 178 10.83 -7.67 11.23
N GLY A 179 10.78 -6.40 11.70
CA GLY A 179 11.43 -5.26 11.07
C GLY A 179 10.51 -4.31 10.29
N ALA A 180 9.18 -4.41 10.43
CA ALA A 180 8.27 -3.44 9.81
C ALA A 180 8.47 -2.04 10.40
N SER A 181 8.78 -1.06 9.56
CA SER A 181 9.06 0.33 9.95
C SER A 181 7.86 1.25 9.77
N PHE A 182 6.85 0.85 9.01
CA PHE A 182 5.58 1.54 8.84
C PHE A 182 4.48 0.56 8.40
N PHE A 183 3.23 1.00 8.52
CA PHE A 183 2.09 0.23 8.05
C PHE A 183 1.23 1.04 7.08
N GLN A 184 0.64 0.36 6.10
CA GLN A 184 -0.49 0.86 5.32
C GLN A 184 -1.73 0.07 5.70
N SER A 185 -2.83 0.75 6.03
CA SER A 185 -4.05 0.05 6.42
C SER A 185 -4.89 -0.34 5.20
N GLN A 186 -5.78 -1.31 5.42
CA GLN A 186 -6.93 -1.54 4.54
C GLN A 186 -7.80 -0.28 4.45
N GLY A 187 -8.68 -0.21 3.45
CA GLY A 187 -9.53 0.97 3.20
C GLY A 187 -10.43 1.34 4.38
N ILE A 188 -10.34 2.59 4.79
CA ILE A 188 -11.10 3.15 5.92
C ILE A 188 -12.30 3.93 5.41
N PHE A 189 -13.50 3.59 5.92
CA PHE A 189 -14.75 4.32 5.71
C PHE A 189 -15.41 4.67 7.04
N ASP A 190 -15.20 3.86 8.07
CA ASP A 190 -15.65 4.13 9.44
C ASP A 190 -14.49 4.69 10.28
N VAL A 191 -14.54 6.01 10.49
CA VAL A 191 -13.50 6.73 11.26
C VAL A 191 -13.46 6.27 12.72
N LYS A 192 -14.61 5.94 13.33
CA LYS A 192 -14.67 5.48 14.72
C LYS A 192 -14.04 4.10 14.89
N LEU A 193 -14.22 3.22 13.91
CA LEU A 193 -13.56 1.92 13.89
C LEU A 193 -12.04 2.09 13.80
N PHE A 194 -11.58 3.00 12.95
CA PHE A 194 -10.16 3.32 12.81
C PHE A 194 -9.59 3.96 14.08
N GLU A 195 -10.31 4.90 14.70
CA GLU A 195 -9.91 5.51 15.99
C GLU A 195 -9.70 4.45 17.06
N LYS A 196 -10.68 3.54 17.25
CA LYS A 196 -10.57 2.42 18.19
C LYS A 196 -9.37 1.51 17.91
N PHE A 197 -9.08 1.24 16.64
CA PHE A 197 -7.88 0.49 16.26
C PHE A 197 -6.61 1.25 16.66
N MET A 198 -6.53 2.56 16.33
CA MET A 198 -5.36 3.39 16.62
C MET A 198 -5.13 3.59 18.12
N GLU A 199 -6.18 3.67 18.94
CA GLU A 199 -6.04 3.69 20.42
C GLU A 199 -5.21 2.50 20.93
N SER A 200 -5.41 1.31 20.33
CA SER A 200 -4.66 0.10 20.68
C SER A 200 -3.31 0.01 19.99
N ALA A 201 -3.22 0.41 18.71
CA ALA A 201 -2.02 0.30 17.89
C ALA A 201 -0.94 1.33 18.27
N ASN A 202 -1.32 2.50 18.79
CA ASN A 202 -0.39 3.56 19.20
C ASN A 202 0.65 3.12 20.25
N ARG A 203 0.34 2.07 21.04
CA ARG A 203 1.30 1.50 22.00
C ARG A 203 2.58 1.00 21.33
N PHE A 204 2.52 0.61 20.08
CA PHE A 204 3.67 0.10 19.32
C PHE A 204 4.57 1.22 18.79
N ASN A 205 4.11 2.48 18.79
CA ASN A 205 4.86 3.64 18.31
C ASN A 205 5.45 3.45 16.88
N VAL A 206 4.71 2.79 16.01
CA VAL A 206 5.06 2.60 14.59
C VAL A 206 4.05 3.34 13.72
N PRO A 207 4.51 4.11 12.72
CA PRO A 207 3.63 4.89 11.84
C PRO A 207 2.62 4.04 11.07
N VAL A 208 1.37 4.48 11.06
CA VAL A 208 0.29 3.90 10.26
C VAL A 208 -0.19 4.94 9.25
N LEU A 209 -0.24 4.57 7.96
CA LEU A 209 -0.85 5.34 6.89
C LEU A 209 -2.26 4.79 6.65
N ALA A 210 -3.28 5.62 6.83
CA ALA A 210 -4.67 5.22 6.64
C ALA A 210 -4.97 4.96 5.16
N GLY A 211 -5.50 3.79 4.82
CA GLY A 211 -5.90 3.42 3.47
C GLY A 211 -7.18 4.13 3.05
N ILE A 212 -7.16 4.84 1.92
CA ILE A 212 -8.29 5.59 1.38
C ILE A 212 -8.67 5.05 0.02
N ILE A 213 -9.73 4.25 -0.04
CA ILE A 213 -10.29 3.76 -1.31
C ILE A 213 -11.23 4.83 -1.88
N VAL A 214 -10.97 5.28 -3.10
CA VAL A 214 -11.85 6.22 -3.80
C VAL A 214 -13.04 5.48 -4.41
N VAL A 215 -14.19 5.52 -3.74
CA VAL A 215 -15.41 4.83 -4.20
C VAL A 215 -16.08 5.64 -5.29
N LYS A 216 -16.21 5.04 -6.48
CA LYS A 216 -16.70 5.71 -7.70
C LYS A 216 -18.21 5.61 -7.90
N SER A 217 -18.87 4.69 -7.20
CA SER A 217 -20.31 4.44 -7.33
C SER A 217 -20.84 3.62 -6.16
N ALA A 218 -22.13 3.71 -5.93
CA ALA A 218 -22.84 2.86 -4.96
C ALA A 218 -22.66 1.36 -5.24
N ASN A 219 -22.62 0.95 -6.52
CA ASN A 219 -22.35 -0.45 -6.87
C ASN A 219 -20.95 -0.89 -6.45
N MET A 220 -19.93 -0.04 -6.62
CA MET A 220 -18.60 -0.33 -6.11
C MET A 220 -18.60 -0.42 -4.58
N ALA A 221 -19.30 0.47 -3.88
CA ALA A 221 -19.43 0.42 -2.42
C ALA A 221 -20.03 -0.92 -1.95
N ARG A 222 -21.13 -1.36 -2.56
CA ARG A 222 -21.75 -2.66 -2.25
C ARG A 222 -20.84 -3.84 -2.58
N TYR A 223 -20.09 -3.74 -3.69
CA TYR A 223 -19.10 -4.76 -4.05
C TYR A 223 -17.99 -4.87 -2.99
N LEU A 224 -17.47 -3.74 -2.49
CA LEU A 224 -16.48 -3.73 -1.41
C LEU A 224 -17.04 -4.39 -0.15
N ASN A 225 -18.27 -4.04 0.26
CA ASN A 225 -18.92 -4.65 1.42
C ASN A 225 -19.09 -6.17 1.31
N SER A 226 -19.24 -6.68 0.09
CA SER A 226 -19.49 -8.12 -0.12
C SER A 226 -18.22 -8.94 -0.35
N ASN A 227 -17.10 -8.30 -0.80
CA ASN A 227 -15.95 -9.01 -1.33
C ASN A 227 -14.62 -8.64 -0.69
N LEU A 228 -14.55 -7.53 0.06
CA LEU A 228 -13.29 -7.09 0.66
C LEU A 228 -13.35 -7.21 2.18
N PRO A 229 -12.73 -8.25 2.77
CA PRO A 229 -12.77 -8.49 4.21
C PRO A 229 -12.24 -7.29 5.02
N GLY A 230 -12.98 -6.91 6.05
CA GLY A 230 -12.63 -5.80 6.92
C GLY A 230 -12.91 -4.41 6.35
N VAL A 231 -13.54 -4.32 5.17
CA VAL A 231 -14.00 -3.05 4.61
C VAL A 231 -15.52 -2.98 4.69
N THR A 232 -16.02 -1.95 5.35
CA THR A 232 -17.46 -1.66 5.42
C THR A 232 -17.68 -0.21 5.02
N VAL A 233 -18.31 -0.02 3.86
CA VAL A 233 -18.76 1.29 3.38
C VAL A 233 -20.13 1.57 3.99
N PRO A 234 -20.30 2.62 4.81
CA PRO A 234 -21.58 2.96 5.44
C PRO A 234 -22.68 3.28 4.42
N ASP A 235 -23.92 2.98 4.78
CA ASP A 235 -25.10 3.26 3.94
C ASP A 235 -25.24 4.76 3.59
N GLU A 236 -24.80 5.66 4.47
CA GLU A 236 -24.77 7.11 4.20
C GLU A 236 -23.94 7.40 2.94
N ILE A 237 -22.75 6.84 2.82
CA ILE A 237 -21.87 7.01 1.65
C ILE A 237 -22.51 6.41 0.39
N ILE A 238 -23.15 5.24 0.53
CA ILE A 238 -23.85 4.58 -0.58
C ILE A 238 -24.98 5.48 -1.10
N ASN A 239 -25.80 6.03 -0.19
CA ASN A 239 -26.92 6.90 -0.52
C ASN A 239 -26.44 8.24 -1.14
N ASP A 240 -25.36 8.83 -0.62
CA ASP A 240 -24.73 10.02 -1.19
C ASP A 240 -24.32 9.81 -2.65
N LEU A 241 -23.72 8.64 -2.94
CA LEU A 241 -23.29 8.28 -4.30
C LEU A 241 -24.46 7.96 -5.23
N GLU A 242 -25.58 7.41 -4.72
CA GLU A 242 -26.79 7.13 -5.51
C GLU A 242 -27.55 8.39 -5.88
N SER A 243 -27.70 9.30 -4.94
CA SER A 243 -28.47 10.54 -5.11
C SER A 243 -27.69 11.61 -5.88
N SER A 244 -26.38 11.43 -6.04
CA SER A 244 -25.51 12.43 -6.64
C SER A 244 -25.74 12.60 -8.14
N LYS A 245 -25.87 13.86 -8.58
CA LYS A 245 -25.84 14.24 -10.01
C LYS A 245 -24.42 14.24 -10.59
N ASP A 246 -23.41 14.50 -9.77
CA ASP A 246 -21.98 14.47 -10.13
C ASP A 246 -21.24 13.47 -9.24
N ARG A 247 -21.10 12.24 -9.73
CA ARG A 247 -20.43 11.15 -9.01
C ARG A 247 -18.96 11.43 -8.73
N VAL A 248 -18.27 12.14 -9.64
CA VAL A 248 -16.85 12.48 -9.46
C VAL A 248 -16.72 13.44 -8.30
N GLU A 249 -17.54 14.49 -8.27
CA GLU A 249 -17.58 15.47 -7.19
C GLU A 249 -17.87 14.81 -5.84
N SER A 250 -18.89 13.97 -5.77
CA SER A 250 -19.23 13.24 -4.53
C SER A 250 -18.11 12.34 -4.06
N SER A 251 -17.51 11.56 -4.95
CA SER A 251 -16.40 10.67 -4.60
C SER A 251 -15.18 11.44 -4.07
N VAL A 252 -14.86 12.58 -4.69
CA VAL A 252 -13.77 13.47 -4.24
C VAL A 252 -14.07 14.02 -2.86
N LYS A 253 -15.27 14.53 -2.61
CA LYS A 253 -15.68 15.07 -1.31
C LYS A 253 -15.71 13.99 -0.22
N ILE A 254 -16.21 12.80 -0.52
CA ILE A 254 -16.22 11.67 0.41
C ILE A 254 -14.78 11.31 0.80
N ALA A 255 -13.89 11.10 -0.17
CA ALA A 255 -12.49 10.77 0.10
C ALA A 255 -11.77 11.88 0.88
N GLY A 256 -11.95 13.15 0.48
CA GLY A 256 -11.37 14.30 1.18
C GLY A 256 -11.87 14.43 2.62
N ARG A 257 -13.18 14.20 2.87
CA ARG A 257 -13.77 14.18 4.21
C ARG A 257 -13.11 13.08 5.06
N ILE A 258 -13.05 11.86 4.58
CA ILE A 258 -12.43 10.74 5.31
C ILE A 258 -10.98 11.05 5.65
N ILE A 259 -10.19 11.54 4.69
CA ILE A 259 -8.79 11.93 4.94
C ILE A 259 -8.70 12.97 6.06
N ARG A 260 -9.51 14.02 6.01
CA ARG A 260 -9.53 15.07 7.03
C ARG A 260 -9.85 14.52 8.41
N ASP A 261 -10.85 13.63 8.48
CA ASP A 261 -11.31 13.05 9.75
C ASP A 261 -10.30 12.07 10.37
N VAL A 262 -9.47 11.38 9.56
CA VAL A 262 -8.45 10.45 10.07
C VAL A 262 -7.07 11.09 10.25
N SER A 263 -6.81 12.28 9.72
CA SER A 263 -5.48 12.89 9.68
C SER A 263 -4.84 13.11 11.05
N SER A 264 -5.64 13.37 12.08
CA SER A 264 -5.15 13.52 13.47
C SER A 264 -4.89 12.18 14.16
N LEU A 265 -5.34 11.07 13.60
CA LEU A 265 -5.25 9.73 14.19
C LEU A 265 -4.06 8.92 13.67
N CYS A 266 -3.45 9.32 12.55
CA CYS A 266 -2.46 8.54 11.83
C CYS A 266 -1.26 9.38 11.39
N SER A 267 -0.23 8.72 10.83
CA SER A 267 0.99 9.37 10.36
C SER A 267 0.94 9.77 8.89
N GLY A 268 -0.15 9.48 8.20
CA GLY A 268 -0.32 9.75 6.79
C GLY A 268 -1.47 8.99 6.16
N VAL A 269 -1.62 9.11 4.85
CA VAL A 269 -2.65 8.41 4.09
C VAL A 269 -2.07 7.70 2.87
N HIS A 270 -2.67 6.58 2.52
CA HIS A 270 -2.42 5.84 1.30
C HIS A 270 -3.66 5.84 0.42
N ILE A 271 -3.61 6.53 -0.74
CA ILE A 271 -4.77 6.76 -1.59
C ILE A 271 -4.83 5.76 -2.74
N MET A 272 -5.81 4.86 -2.69
CA MET A 272 -6.12 3.85 -3.70
C MET A 272 -7.23 4.34 -4.62
N ALA A 273 -6.84 5.03 -5.70
CA ALA A 273 -7.81 5.68 -6.60
C ALA A 273 -8.41 4.74 -7.65
N ILE A 274 -7.85 3.55 -7.85
CA ILE A 274 -8.37 2.46 -8.70
C ILE A 274 -8.78 2.96 -10.09
N GLY A 275 -7.85 3.59 -10.85
CA GLY A 275 -8.08 4.14 -12.18
C GLY A 275 -8.58 5.60 -12.21
N TRP A 276 -8.74 6.25 -11.07
CA TRP A 276 -9.03 7.68 -10.94
C TRP A 276 -7.86 8.48 -10.35
N GLU A 277 -6.63 8.05 -10.59
CA GLU A 277 -5.41 8.64 -10.03
C GLU A 277 -5.30 10.14 -10.35
N SER A 278 -5.79 10.58 -11.50
CA SER A 278 -5.86 12.01 -11.86
C SER A 278 -6.74 12.85 -10.93
N ARG A 279 -7.51 12.23 -10.03
CA ARG A 279 -8.35 12.92 -9.04
C ARG A 279 -7.63 13.08 -7.69
N ILE A 280 -6.51 12.39 -7.45
CA ILE A 280 -5.77 12.47 -6.19
C ILE A 280 -5.40 13.91 -5.81
N PRO A 281 -4.86 14.77 -6.71
CA PRO A 281 -4.55 16.16 -6.34
C PRO A 281 -5.78 16.92 -5.82
N ARG A 282 -6.93 16.68 -6.42
CA ARG A 282 -8.18 17.30 -6.00
C ARG A 282 -8.68 16.75 -4.66
N ILE A 283 -8.52 15.45 -4.41
CA ILE A 283 -8.87 14.82 -3.13
C ILE A 283 -7.99 15.37 -2.00
N VAL A 284 -6.68 15.51 -2.24
CA VAL A 284 -5.73 16.08 -1.27
C VAL A 284 -6.07 17.55 -0.97
N SER A 285 -6.44 18.33 -1.99
CA SER A 285 -6.93 19.71 -1.81
C SER A 285 -8.23 19.75 -1.01
N GLU A 286 -9.21 18.89 -1.30
CA GLU A 286 -10.48 18.80 -0.56
C GLU A 286 -10.24 18.40 0.92
N ALA A 287 -9.21 17.61 1.19
CA ALA A 287 -8.80 17.26 2.56
C ALA A 287 -8.11 18.42 3.30
N GLY A 288 -7.73 19.50 2.62
CA GLY A 288 -6.99 20.62 3.22
C GLY A 288 -5.50 20.32 3.45
N LEU A 289 -4.92 19.37 2.70
CA LEU A 289 -3.52 18.94 2.80
C LEU A 289 -2.61 19.56 1.71
N THR A 290 -3.09 20.50 0.93
CA THR A 290 -2.23 21.31 0.02
C THR A 290 -1.54 22.41 0.80
N GLU A 291 -0.23 22.61 0.54
CA GLU A 291 0.52 23.79 0.99
C GLU A 291 -0.07 25.10 0.45
#